data_b9ffc3b5b31251526eb0947a87d33245
#
_entry.id   b9ffc3b5b31251526eb0947a87d33245
#
_cell.length_a   1.000
_cell.length_b   1.000
_cell.length_c   1.000
_cell.angle_alpha   90.00
_cell.angle_beta   90.00
_cell.angle_gamma   90.00
#
_symmetry.space_group_name_H-M   'P 1'
#
loop_
_entity.id
_entity.type
_entity.pdbx_description
1 polymer ?
#
loop_
_entity_poly.entity_id
_entity_poly.type
_entity_poly.pdbx_seq_one_letter_code
_entity_poly.pdbx_strand_id
1 'polypeptide(L)'
;MRTFLAGVLLFSTIVHAQDADPRKRMIFPSHGLEPVATPAPTPTGTQKPEDPGAVISAFFLALKSGQVDAAYEALVRGTIISERKENVGELKESTKKALDSYGPVGGYEVVDTLQVGTCLVRQTCISLNQDLPLRWRFYFYKSGGIWKIVDMRVDDGLVELFEEVSKRKPQNN
;
A
#
# COMPACT_ATOMS: atom_id res chain seq x y z
N MET A 1 29.57 -13.48 -10.12
CA MET A 1 29.12 -13.10 -8.77
C MET A 1 28.72 -11.61 -8.81
N ARG A 2 27.45 -11.30 -8.93
CA ARG A 2 26.94 -9.90 -8.89
C ARG A 2 26.22 -9.75 -7.56
N THR A 3 26.85 -9.03 -6.64
CA THR A 3 26.31 -8.70 -5.34
C THR A 3 25.26 -7.59 -5.54
N PHE A 4 23.98 -7.94 -5.45
CA PHE A 4 22.89 -6.95 -5.41
C PHE A 4 22.81 -6.39 -3.99
N LEU A 5 23.07 -5.11 -3.85
CA LEU A 5 22.88 -4.37 -2.61
C LEU A 5 21.36 -4.26 -2.37
N ALA A 6 20.87 -4.98 -1.38
CA ALA A 6 19.50 -4.83 -0.88
C ALA A 6 19.38 -3.44 -0.24
N GLY A 7 18.77 -2.51 -0.95
CA GLY A 7 18.43 -1.20 -0.42
C GLY A 7 17.26 -1.32 0.58
N VAL A 8 17.57 -1.57 1.84
CA VAL A 8 16.61 -1.43 2.94
C VAL A 8 16.45 0.05 3.22
N LEU A 9 15.39 0.66 2.69
CA LEU A 9 14.97 2.00 3.09
C LEU A 9 14.33 1.92 4.49
N LEU A 10 15.16 2.09 5.51
CA LEU A 10 14.74 2.36 6.89
C LEU A 10 14.20 3.79 6.95
N PHE A 11 12.89 3.95 6.99
CA PHE A 11 12.26 5.22 7.35
C PHE A 11 12.42 5.46 8.86
N SER A 12 13.47 6.17 9.26
CA SER A 12 13.58 6.78 10.57
C SER A 12 12.75 8.06 10.60
N THR A 13 11.53 7.97 11.10
CA THR A 13 10.76 9.15 11.49
C THR A 13 11.30 9.64 12.83
N ILE A 14 12.05 10.74 12.79
CA ILE A 14 12.38 11.53 13.97
C ILE A 14 11.11 12.27 14.38
N VAL A 15 10.44 11.80 15.42
CA VAL A 15 9.37 12.53 16.10
C VAL A 15 10.04 13.60 16.96
N HIS A 16 9.99 14.85 16.53
CA HIS A 16 10.23 16.00 17.39
C HIS A 16 8.99 16.22 18.24
N ALA A 17 9.10 15.86 19.51
CA ALA A 17 8.14 16.28 20.53
C ALA A 17 8.34 17.79 20.76
N GLN A 18 7.39 18.60 20.30
CA GLN A 18 7.26 19.98 20.76
C GLN A 18 6.25 20.02 21.90
N ASP A 19 6.76 20.41 23.05
CA ASP A 19 6.03 20.79 24.25
C ASP A 19 4.96 21.83 23.91
N ALA A 20 3.70 21.48 24.07
CA ALA A 20 2.56 22.39 23.97
C ALA A 20 2.03 22.68 25.38
N ASP A 21 2.27 23.89 25.85
CA ASP A 21 1.75 24.48 27.08
C ASP A 21 0.20 24.45 27.11
N PRO A 22 -0.44 23.85 28.15
CA PRO A 22 -1.90 23.65 28.18
C PRO A 22 -2.70 24.88 28.66
N ARG A 23 -2.21 26.11 28.62
CA ARG A 23 -2.87 27.26 29.23
C ARG A 23 -3.21 28.43 28.31
N LYS A 24 -3.65 28.21 27.06
CA LYS A 24 -4.31 29.27 26.30
C LYS A 24 -5.73 28.90 25.90
N ARG A 25 -6.68 29.16 26.81
CA ARG A 25 -8.10 29.30 26.47
C ARG A 25 -8.26 30.53 25.59
N MET A 26 -8.47 30.35 24.30
CA MET A 26 -9.00 31.42 23.43
C MET A 26 -10.53 31.43 23.53
N ILE A 27 -11.02 32.52 24.11
CA ILE A 27 -12.44 32.89 24.10
C ILE A 27 -12.74 33.49 22.73
N PHE A 28 -13.60 32.83 21.95
CA PHE A 28 -14.10 33.38 20.69
C PHE A 28 -15.36 34.22 20.96
N PRO A 29 -15.44 35.47 20.49
CA PRO A 29 -16.66 36.25 20.57
C PRO A 29 -17.70 35.72 19.59
N SER A 30 -18.92 35.48 20.09
CA SER A 30 -20.07 35.12 19.29
C SER A 30 -20.53 36.30 18.42
N HIS A 31 -20.18 36.26 17.14
CA HIS A 31 -20.86 37.10 16.15
C HIS A 31 -21.77 36.20 15.34
N GLY A 32 -23.07 36.50 15.46
CA GLY A 32 -24.10 35.86 14.66
C GLY A 32 -23.85 36.10 13.18
N LEU A 33 -23.74 35.03 12.44
CA LEU A 33 -23.76 35.03 11.00
C LEU A 33 -24.91 34.15 10.55
N GLU A 34 -25.78 34.74 9.74
CA GLU A 34 -26.90 34.09 9.08
C GLU A 34 -26.41 32.84 8.29
N PRO A 35 -27.24 31.79 8.16
CA PRO A 35 -26.88 30.59 7.45
C PRO A 35 -26.82 30.88 5.95
N VAL A 36 -25.61 31.13 5.42
CA VAL A 36 -25.35 31.02 3.99
C VAL A 36 -25.51 29.57 3.60
N ALA A 37 -26.53 29.28 2.79
CA ALA A 37 -26.78 27.97 2.24
C ALA A 37 -25.56 27.54 1.41
N THR A 38 -24.71 26.70 2.01
CA THR A 38 -23.62 26.02 1.32
C THR A 38 -24.25 25.08 0.30
N PRO A 39 -23.93 25.16 -1.00
CA PRO A 39 -24.43 24.18 -1.95
C PRO A 39 -23.93 22.82 -1.51
N ALA A 40 -24.86 21.87 -1.37
CA ALA A 40 -24.57 20.49 -1.02
C ALA A 40 -23.53 19.94 -2.01
N PRO A 41 -22.47 19.27 -1.53
CA PRO A 41 -21.53 18.62 -2.42
C PRO A 41 -22.28 17.59 -3.24
N THR A 42 -22.29 17.75 -4.56
CA THR A 42 -22.80 16.77 -5.50
C THR A 42 -22.14 15.43 -5.19
N PRO A 43 -22.88 14.34 -4.94
CA PRO A 43 -22.27 13.05 -4.68
C PRO A 43 -21.56 12.58 -5.94
N THR A 44 -20.28 12.83 -6.00
CA THR A 44 -19.39 12.24 -7.03
C THR A 44 -19.44 10.74 -6.84
N GLY A 45 -19.90 10.06 -7.87
CA GLY A 45 -20.07 8.63 -8.09
C GLY A 45 -19.70 7.71 -6.92
N THR A 46 -20.65 6.93 -6.49
CA THR A 46 -20.49 5.85 -5.50
C THR A 46 -19.39 4.90 -5.94
N GLN A 47 -18.14 5.17 -5.53
CA GLN A 47 -17.09 4.16 -5.63
C GLN A 47 -17.52 3.03 -4.71
N LYS A 48 -17.90 1.90 -5.31
CA LYS A 48 -18.08 0.63 -4.61
C LYS A 48 -16.79 0.42 -3.78
N PRO A 49 -16.91 0.12 -2.47
CA PRO A 49 -15.71 -0.15 -1.66
C PRO A 49 -14.96 -1.31 -2.30
N GLU A 50 -13.80 -0.99 -2.87
CA GLU A 50 -12.97 -2.01 -3.51
C GLU A 50 -12.39 -2.89 -2.41
N ASP A 51 -12.65 -4.19 -2.51
CA ASP A 51 -12.00 -5.19 -1.68
C ASP A 51 -10.49 -5.21 -1.97
N PRO A 52 -9.61 -5.33 -0.94
CA PRO A 52 -8.16 -5.44 -1.13
C PRO A 52 -7.75 -6.43 -2.21
N GLY A 53 -8.43 -7.57 -2.30
CA GLY A 53 -8.19 -8.58 -3.32
C GLY A 53 -8.46 -8.08 -4.75
N ALA A 54 -9.51 -7.30 -4.95
CA ALA A 54 -9.83 -6.73 -6.27
C ALA A 54 -8.75 -5.71 -6.70
N VAL A 55 -8.27 -4.88 -5.78
CA VAL A 55 -7.19 -3.90 -6.03
C VAL A 55 -5.90 -4.61 -6.44
N ILE A 56 -5.52 -5.67 -5.70
CA ILE A 56 -4.32 -6.47 -6.02
C ILE A 56 -4.46 -7.18 -7.35
N SER A 57 -5.64 -7.75 -7.64
CA SER A 57 -5.91 -8.41 -8.92
C SER A 57 -5.73 -7.46 -10.10
N ALA A 58 -6.28 -6.25 -10.02
CA ALA A 58 -6.13 -5.23 -11.05
C ALA A 58 -4.65 -4.82 -11.25
N PHE A 59 -3.91 -4.67 -10.14
CA PHE A 59 -2.48 -4.38 -10.16
C PHE A 59 -1.68 -5.44 -10.92
N PHE A 60 -1.84 -6.72 -10.57
CA PHE A 60 -1.12 -7.80 -11.24
C PHE A 60 -1.56 -8.03 -12.68
N LEU A 61 -2.82 -7.78 -13.02
CA LEU A 61 -3.30 -7.82 -14.40
C LEU A 61 -2.57 -6.79 -15.27
N ALA A 62 -2.38 -5.58 -14.76
CA ALA A 62 -1.62 -4.54 -15.45
C ALA A 62 -0.13 -4.90 -15.56
N LEU A 63 0.48 -5.44 -14.50
CA LEU A 63 1.87 -5.92 -14.54
C LEU A 63 2.07 -7.05 -15.55
N LYS A 64 1.15 -7.99 -15.62
CA LYS A 64 1.17 -9.07 -16.62
C LYS A 64 1.12 -8.55 -18.06
N SER A 65 0.48 -7.40 -18.27
CA SER A 65 0.42 -6.72 -19.56
C SER A 65 1.62 -5.79 -19.80
N GLY A 66 2.63 -5.79 -18.93
CA GLY A 66 3.80 -4.91 -19.02
C GLY A 66 3.54 -3.45 -18.65
N GLN A 67 2.33 -3.13 -18.15
CA GLN A 67 1.89 -1.76 -17.89
C GLN A 67 2.21 -1.33 -16.46
N VAL A 68 3.50 -1.24 -16.10
CA VAL A 68 3.96 -0.92 -14.75
C VAL A 68 3.38 0.41 -14.26
N ASP A 69 3.44 1.46 -15.10
CA ASP A 69 2.95 2.79 -14.72
C ASP A 69 1.45 2.79 -14.40
N ALA A 70 0.65 2.15 -15.26
CA ALA A 70 -0.80 2.03 -15.07
C ALA A 70 -1.15 1.20 -13.82
N ALA A 71 -0.38 0.13 -13.52
CA ALA A 71 -0.54 -0.68 -12.33
C ALA A 71 -0.41 0.17 -11.06
N TYR A 72 0.65 0.95 -10.96
CA TYR A 72 0.89 1.82 -9.81
C TYR A 72 -0.12 2.96 -9.71
N GLU A 73 -0.46 3.61 -10.81
CA GLU A 73 -1.47 4.69 -10.82
C GLU A 73 -2.85 4.20 -10.37
N ALA A 74 -3.27 3.02 -10.81
CA ALA A 74 -4.51 2.41 -10.33
C ALA A 74 -4.45 2.08 -8.83
N LEU A 75 -3.33 1.49 -8.39
CA LEU A 75 -3.12 1.07 -6.99
C LEU A 75 -3.18 2.22 -5.99
N VAL A 76 -2.52 3.36 -6.31
CA VAL A 76 -2.39 4.48 -5.36
C VAL A 76 -3.46 5.56 -5.52
N ARG A 77 -4.36 5.44 -6.49
CA ARG A 77 -5.39 6.44 -6.79
C ARG A 77 -6.25 6.77 -5.57
N GLY A 78 -6.33 8.07 -5.23
CA GLY A 78 -7.13 8.55 -4.11
C GLY A 78 -6.62 8.12 -2.73
N THR A 79 -5.35 7.76 -2.63
CA THR A 79 -4.68 7.42 -1.37
C THR A 79 -3.60 8.45 -1.03
N ILE A 80 -3.16 8.49 0.23
CA ILE A 80 -2.06 9.36 0.66
C ILE A 80 -0.73 9.03 -0.03
N ILE A 81 -0.57 7.80 -0.53
CA ILE A 81 0.63 7.39 -1.27
C ILE A 81 0.73 8.15 -2.59
N SER A 82 -0.40 8.46 -3.24
CA SER A 82 -0.40 9.21 -4.52
C SER A 82 0.21 10.61 -4.40
N GLU A 83 0.24 11.19 -3.20
CA GLU A 83 0.85 12.50 -2.92
C GLU A 83 2.39 12.40 -2.85
N ARG A 84 2.92 11.20 -2.59
CA ARG A 84 4.37 10.91 -2.49
C ARG A 84 4.93 10.51 -3.86
N LYS A 85 4.86 11.42 -4.83
CA LYS A 85 5.19 11.14 -6.25
C LYS A 85 6.60 10.57 -6.45
N GLU A 86 7.58 11.06 -5.69
CA GLU A 86 8.98 10.63 -5.76
C GLU A 86 9.10 9.16 -5.37
N ASN A 87 8.54 8.76 -4.21
CA ASN A 87 8.57 7.38 -3.74
C ASN A 87 7.85 6.42 -4.71
N VAL A 88 6.71 6.85 -5.28
CA VAL A 88 5.99 6.05 -6.29
C VAL A 88 6.82 5.90 -7.56
N GLY A 89 7.52 6.96 -7.97
CA GLY A 89 8.46 6.93 -9.10
C GLY A 89 9.58 5.91 -8.89
N GLU A 90 10.22 5.93 -7.72
CA GLU A 90 11.27 4.97 -7.36
C GLU A 90 10.77 3.52 -7.35
N LEU A 91 9.57 3.30 -6.82
CA LEU A 91 8.94 1.97 -6.83
C LEU A 91 8.67 1.47 -8.25
N LYS A 92 8.16 2.33 -9.14
CA LYS A 92 7.94 2.02 -10.55
C LYS A 92 9.25 1.61 -11.24
N GLU A 93 10.30 2.42 -11.08
CA GLU A 93 11.60 2.15 -11.69
C GLU A 93 12.26 0.88 -11.12
N SER A 94 12.16 0.66 -9.82
CA SER A 94 12.65 -0.56 -9.19
C SER A 94 11.90 -1.80 -9.71
N THR A 95 10.58 -1.69 -9.91
CA THR A 95 9.78 -2.76 -10.47
C THR A 95 10.17 -3.04 -11.92
N LYS A 96 10.34 -2.02 -12.77
CA LYS A 96 10.80 -2.21 -14.16
C LYS A 96 12.12 -2.95 -14.20
N LYS A 97 13.10 -2.53 -13.37
CA LYS A 97 14.42 -3.22 -13.26
C LYS A 97 14.29 -4.66 -12.79
N ALA A 98 13.38 -4.94 -11.85
CA ALA A 98 13.13 -6.30 -11.39
C ALA A 98 12.52 -7.17 -12.49
N LEU A 99 11.56 -6.63 -13.26
CA LEU A 99 10.98 -7.34 -14.40
C LEU A 99 11.99 -7.60 -15.52
N ASP A 100 12.91 -6.66 -15.75
CA ASP A 100 14.02 -6.85 -16.70
C ASP A 100 15.00 -7.94 -16.25
N SER A 101 15.17 -8.10 -14.91
CA SER A 101 16.11 -9.07 -14.34
C SER A 101 15.50 -10.46 -14.15
N TYR A 102 14.23 -10.55 -13.79
CA TYR A 102 13.55 -11.80 -13.40
C TYR A 102 12.48 -12.24 -14.41
N GLY A 103 12.34 -11.50 -15.51
CA GLY A 103 11.39 -11.78 -16.57
C GLY A 103 9.98 -11.27 -16.30
N PRO A 104 9.08 -11.37 -17.31
CA PRO A 104 7.73 -10.88 -17.23
C PRO A 104 6.88 -11.64 -16.20
N VAL A 105 5.87 -10.98 -15.67
CA VAL A 105 4.90 -11.58 -14.74
C VAL A 105 3.90 -12.45 -15.51
N GLY A 106 3.89 -13.75 -15.26
CA GLY A 106 2.90 -14.69 -15.80
C GLY A 106 1.59 -14.73 -15.01
N GLY A 107 1.65 -14.40 -13.72
CA GLY A 107 0.53 -14.43 -12.78
C GLY A 107 0.97 -14.09 -11.38
N TYR A 108 0.09 -14.32 -10.40
CA TYR A 108 0.41 -14.15 -8.99
C TYR A 108 -0.39 -15.10 -8.11
N GLU A 109 0.09 -15.32 -6.88
CA GLU A 109 -0.62 -16.08 -5.85
C GLU A 109 -0.64 -15.30 -4.55
N VAL A 110 -1.76 -15.34 -3.82
CA VAL A 110 -1.86 -14.82 -2.45
C VAL A 110 -1.40 -15.94 -1.51
N VAL A 111 -0.27 -15.72 -0.83
CA VAL A 111 0.34 -16.74 0.04
C VAL A 111 0.03 -16.54 1.51
N ASP A 112 -0.32 -15.32 1.92
CA ASP A 112 -0.67 -14.99 3.30
C ASP A 112 -1.59 -13.76 3.37
N THR A 113 -2.54 -13.80 4.31
CA THR A 113 -3.38 -12.65 4.66
C THR A 113 -3.37 -12.49 6.17
N LEU A 114 -2.86 -11.37 6.66
CA LEU A 114 -2.86 -11.02 8.07
C LEU A 114 -3.80 -9.85 8.32
N GLN A 115 -4.77 -10.07 9.19
CA GLN A 115 -5.68 -9.02 9.65
C GLN A 115 -5.33 -8.61 11.08
N VAL A 116 -5.27 -7.31 11.33
CA VAL A 116 -5.09 -6.73 12.67
C VAL A 116 -6.30 -5.85 12.99
N GLY A 117 -7.09 -6.30 13.96
CA GLY A 117 -8.39 -5.68 14.24
C GLY A 117 -9.33 -5.81 13.04
N THR A 118 -10.19 -4.81 12.84
CA THR A 118 -11.19 -4.78 11.75
C THR A 118 -10.81 -3.84 10.60
N CYS A 119 -9.72 -3.10 10.75
CA CYS A 119 -9.37 -2.00 9.85
C CYS A 119 -7.99 -2.09 9.19
N LEU A 120 -7.14 -3.04 9.57
CA LEU A 120 -5.83 -3.23 8.96
C LEU A 120 -5.71 -4.62 8.37
N VAL A 121 -5.26 -4.69 7.12
CA VAL A 121 -4.99 -5.95 6.42
C VAL A 121 -3.65 -5.84 5.70
N ARG A 122 -2.81 -6.87 5.89
CA ARG A 122 -1.66 -7.13 5.02
C ARG A 122 -1.96 -8.33 4.16
N GLN A 123 -1.83 -8.19 2.84
CA GLN A 123 -1.81 -9.33 1.92
C GLN A 123 -0.39 -9.51 1.37
N THR A 124 0.12 -10.72 1.50
CA THR A 124 1.40 -11.12 0.93
C THR A 124 1.15 -11.97 -0.30
N CYS A 125 1.69 -11.55 -1.43
CA CYS A 125 1.60 -12.24 -2.70
C CYS A 125 2.98 -12.63 -3.21
N ILE A 126 3.05 -13.62 -4.06
CA ILE A 126 4.20 -13.89 -4.93
C ILE A 126 3.78 -13.65 -6.37
N SER A 127 4.59 -12.93 -7.14
CA SER A 127 4.44 -12.86 -8.60
C SER A 127 5.19 -14.02 -9.24
N LEU A 128 4.55 -14.63 -10.22
CA LEU A 128 5.11 -15.75 -10.98
C LEU A 128 5.87 -15.19 -12.19
N ASN A 129 7.10 -14.72 -11.93
CA ASN A 129 7.99 -14.27 -12.97
C ASN A 129 8.70 -15.48 -13.62
N GLN A 130 9.23 -15.28 -14.83
CA GLN A 130 9.84 -16.36 -15.60
C GLN A 130 11.01 -17.01 -14.87
N ASP A 131 11.90 -16.21 -14.29
CA ASP A 131 13.18 -16.71 -13.74
C ASP A 131 13.19 -16.79 -12.22
N LEU A 132 12.58 -15.83 -11.52
CA LEU A 132 12.51 -15.80 -10.07
C LEU A 132 11.24 -15.12 -9.59
N PRO A 133 10.46 -15.74 -8.69
CA PRO A 133 9.29 -15.09 -8.10
C PRO A 133 9.71 -13.92 -7.18
N LEU A 134 8.87 -12.88 -7.13
CA LEU A 134 9.03 -11.75 -6.22
C LEU A 134 7.95 -11.77 -5.16
N ARG A 135 8.33 -11.40 -3.94
CA ARG A 135 7.40 -11.24 -2.82
C ARG A 135 6.89 -9.80 -2.77
N TRP A 136 5.58 -9.67 -2.71
CA TRP A 136 4.84 -8.40 -2.62
C TRP A 136 4.04 -8.38 -1.34
N ARG A 137 4.13 -7.30 -0.58
CA ARG A 137 3.36 -7.09 0.65
C ARG A 137 2.56 -5.80 0.52
N PHE A 138 1.24 -5.92 0.49
CA PHE A 138 0.30 -4.81 0.38
C PHE A 138 -0.36 -4.57 1.73
N TYR A 139 -0.31 -3.34 2.21
CA TYR A 139 -0.90 -2.94 3.48
C TYR A 139 -2.09 -2.04 3.24
N PHE A 140 -3.26 -2.45 3.72
CA PHE A 140 -4.50 -1.72 3.56
C PHE A 140 -5.02 -1.25 4.91
N TYR A 141 -5.60 -0.06 4.90
CA TYR A 141 -6.32 0.52 6.01
C TYR A 141 -7.75 0.85 5.60
N LYS A 142 -8.72 0.47 6.43
CA LYS A 142 -10.14 0.73 6.23
C LYS A 142 -10.54 2.01 6.95
N SER A 143 -10.81 3.07 6.21
CA SER A 143 -11.25 4.36 6.72
C SER A 143 -12.62 4.71 6.13
N GLY A 144 -13.59 5.02 6.98
CA GLY A 144 -14.96 5.34 6.51
C GLY A 144 -15.62 4.21 5.70
N GLY A 145 -15.29 2.94 6.00
CA GLY A 145 -15.83 1.79 5.28
C GLY A 145 -15.08 1.44 3.97
N ILE A 146 -14.12 2.25 3.53
CA ILE A 146 -13.38 2.10 2.28
C ILE A 146 -11.96 1.63 2.58
N TRP A 147 -11.51 0.57 1.91
CA TRP A 147 -10.14 0.11 1.97
C TRP A 147 -9.24 0.98 1.10
N LYS A 148 -8.11 1.39 1.64
CA LYS A 148 -7.08 2.18 0.95
C LYS A 148 -5.72 1.56 1.20
N ILE A 149 -4.88 1.48 0.17
CA ILE A 149 -3.49 1.08 0.36
C ILE A 149 -2.75 2.19 1.12
N VAL A 150 -1.95 1.81 2.11
CA VAL A 150 -1.18 2.73 2.96
C VAL A 150 0.32 2.46 2.91
N ASP A 151 0.73 1.26 2.50
CA ASP A 151 2.13 0.89 2.29
C ASP A 151 2.21 -0.29 1.32
N MET A 152 3.34 -0.42 0.64
CA MET A 152 3.65 -1.54 -0.22
C MET A 152 5.15 -1.82 -0.19
N ARG A 153 5.51 -3.11 -0.24
CA ARG A 153 6.90 -3.56 -0.29
C ARG A 153 7.05 -4.67 -1.29
N VAL A 154 8.17 -4.67 -2.00
CA VAL A 154 8.57 -5.73 -2.93
C VAL A 154 10.02 -6.12 -2.65
N ASP A 155 10.26 -7.41 -2.61
CA ASP A 155 11.59 -7.99 -2.41
C ASP A 155 11.65 -9.42 -2.98
N ASP A 156 12.84 -10.00 -2.98
CA ASP A 156 13.13 -11.39 -3.38
C ASP A 156 13.38 -12.32 -2.18
N GLY A 157 12.98 -11.90 -0.99
CA GLY A 157 13.17 -12.60 0.29
C GLY A 157 12.26 -13.82 0.45
N LEU A 158 12.48 -14.86 -0.36
CA LEU A 158 11.66 -16.07 -0.35
C LEU A 158 11.92 -16.94 0.88
N VAL A 159 13.16 -16.97 1.39
CA VAL A 159 13.52 -17.75 2.58
C VAL A 159 12.75 -17.25 3.80
N GLU A 160 12.74 -15.93 4.00
CA GLU A 160 12.00 -15.28 5.07
C GLU A 160 10.49 -15.51 4.93
N LEU A 161 9.96 -15.60 3.71
CA LEU A 161 8.57 -15.92 3.45
C LEU A 161 8.21 -17.31 3.99
N PHE A 162 9.04 -18.33 3.71
CA PHE A 162 8.83 -19.67 4.24
C PHE A 162 8.85 -19.70 5.77
N GLU A 163 9.76 -18.98 6.39
CA GLU A 163 9.82 -18.86 7.85
C GLU A 163 8.59 -18.17 8.43
N GLU A 164 8.12 -17.05 7.82
CA GLU A 164 6.94 -16.33 8.27
C GLU A 164 5.68 -17.20 8.20
N VAL A 165 5.48 -17.91 7.11
CA VAL A 165 4.31 -18.79 6.91
C VAL A 165 4.38 -20.00 7.82
N SER A 166 5.54 -20.61 8.02
CA SER A 166 5.72 -21.79 8.89
C SER A 166 5.42 -21.49 10.35
N LYS A 167 5.80 -20.31 10.85
CA LYS A 167 5.54 -19.87 12.23
C LYS A 167 4.06 -19.66 12.55
N ARG A 168 3.21 -19.50 11.52
CA ARG A 168 1.78 -19.18 11.68
C ARG A 168 0.86 -20.38 11.52
N LYS A 169 1.29 -21.43 10.81
CA LYS A 169 0.52 -22.65 10.74
C LYS A 169 0.53 -23.29 12.14
N PRO A 170 -0.64 -23.54 12.78
CA PRO A 170 -0.67 -24.33 13.98
C PRO A 170 -0.04 -25.68 13.64
N GLN A 171 0.96 -26.10 14.41
CA GLN A 171 1.46 -27.48 14.33
C GLN A 171 0.33 -28.37 14.83
N ASN A 172 -0.51 -28.84 13.92
CA ASN A 172 -1.45 -29.92 14.22
C ASN A 172 -0.60 -31.19 14.38
N ASN A 173 -0.27 -31.51 15.63
CA ASN A 173 0.14 -32.82 16.04
C ASN A 173 -1.09 -33.73 16.16
#